data_f1680babc2ddd6e8059a6b9251df34cc
#
_entry.id   f1680babc2ddd6e8059a6b9251df34cc
#
_cell.length_a   1.000
_cell.length_b   1.000
_cell.length_c   1.000
_cell.angle_alpha   90.00
_cell.angle_beta   90.00
_cell.angle_gamma   90.00
#
_symmetry.space_group_name_H-M   'P 1'
#
loop_
_entity.id
_entity.type
_entity.pdbx_description
1 polymer ?
#
loop_
_entity_poly.entity_id
_entity_poly.type
_entity_poly.pdbx_seq_one_letter_code
_entity_poly.pdbx_strand_id
1 'polypeptide(L)'
;MIIEVVQSLAKSQAGSWIAFKGGTALKLIYGLPRYSEGVDYDFLGAISLGELIRTIKDLFIRRRWEITEDAVKFQTVLVELRFTGLDRNFHIKIEISTREKELKTAIFSLRGVPVLTLEPAFLMTKKLFTFLDRGAGRDIFDAWFILNTSYPLDEVMIEKKFGHRTVFFQALLQAVQKADSKRILRDTGKLLNPDLRNWIKTSFLCDFKRLIEMKIGGRPRPSKNRPRS
;
A
#
# COMPACT_ATOMS: atom_id res chain seq x y z
N MET A 1 1.55 7.53 -16.17
CA MET A 1 0.49 6.53 -16.38
C MET A 1 -0.23 6.12 -15.09
N ILE A 2 0.41 5.48 -14.05
CA ILE A 2 -0.29 5.10 -12.79
C ILE A 2 -1.02 6.30 -12.15
N ILE A 3 -0.36 7.46 -12.03
CA ILE A 3 -0.97 8.68 -11.49
C ILE A 3 -2.20 9.09 -12.31
N GLU A 4 -2.12 8.99 -13.61
CA GLU A 4 -3.22 9.33 -14.52
C GLU A 4 -4.42 8.38 -14.36
N VAL A 5 -4.17 7.07 -14.16
CA VAL A 5 -5.22 6.09 -13.84
C VAL A 5 -5.90 6.44 -12.52
N VAL A 6 -5.13 6.72 -11.46
CA VAL A 6 -5.66 7.11 -10.15
C VAL A 6 -6.49 8.39 -10.24
N GLN A 7 -5.96 9.43 -10.93
CA GLN A 7 -6.68 10.70 -11.10
C GLN A 7 -7.95 10.55 -11.95
N SER A 8 -7.92 9.67 -12.96
CA SER A 8 -9.09 9.42 -13.82
C SER A 8 -10.21 8.74 -13.07
N LEU A 9 -9.87 7.74 -12.26
CA LEU A 9 -10.82 7.09 -11.35
C LEU A 9 -11.38 8.08 -10.34
N ALA A 10 -10.53 8.88 -9.70
CA ALA A 10 -10.93 9.87 -8.70
C ALA A 10 -11.89 10.96 -9.26
N LYS A 11 -11.70 11.37 -10.52
CA LYS A 11 -12.56 12.35 -11.20
C LYS A 11 -13.86 11.74 -11.74
N SER A 12 -13.99 10.43 -11.77
CA SER A 12 -15.19 9.73 -12.22
C SER A 12 -16.15 9.47 -11.05
N GLN A 13 -17.36 9.04 -11.38
CA GLN A 13 -18.34 8.61 -10.38
C GLN A 13 -17.81 7.43 -9.54
N ALA A 14 -17.01 6.53 -10.13
CA ALA A 14 -16.38 5.42 -9.39
C ALA A 14 -15.49 5.89 -8.24
N GLY A 15 -14.90 7.08 -8.33
CA GLY A 15 -14.04 7.64 -7.29
C GLY A 15 -14.71 7.89 -5.94
N SER A 16 -16.04 8.04 -5.90
CA SER A 16 -16.81 8.16 -4.65
C SER A 16 -17.14 6.80 -4.01
N TRP A 17 -16.93 5.69 -4.72
CA TRP A 17 -17.28 4.35 -4.28
C TRP A 17 -16.10 3.48 -3.89
N ILE A 18 -14.87 3.99 -4.13
CA ILE A 18 -13.62 3.27 -3.87
C ILE A 18 -12.64 4.14 -3.11
N ALA A 19 -11.93 3.55 -2.13
CA ALA A 19 -10.88 4.22 -1.37
C ALA A 19 -9.51 3.70 -1.80
N PHE A 20 -8.64 4.60 -2.26
CA PHE A 20 -7.29 4.29 -2.70
C PHE A 20 -6.42 3.82 -1.55
N LYS A 21 -5.69 2.72 -1.75
CA LYS A 21 -4.84 2.08 -0.75
C LYS A 21 -3.60 1.43 -1.37
N GLY A 22 -2.98 0.53 -0.61
CA GLY A 22 -1.92 -0.34 -1.09
C GLY A 22 -0.54 0.30 -1.17
N GLY A 23 0.39 -0.39 -1.82
CA GLY A 23 1.78 0.07 -1.98
C GLY A 23 1.88 1.33 -2.84
N THR A 24 0.98 1.49 -3.81
CA THR A 24 0.95 2.67 -4.67
C THR A 24 0.46 3.90 -3.91
N ALA A 25 -0.52 3.76 -3.00
CA ALA A 25 -0.92 4.85 -2.12
C ALA A 25 0.23 5.25 -1.18
N LEU A 26 0.92 4.28 -0.56
CA LEU A 26 2.12 4.57 0.24
C LEU A 26 3.20 5.30 -0.57
N LYS A 27 3.40 4.94 -1.83
CA LYS A 27 4.36 5.59 -2.72
C LYS A 27 3.97 7.03 -3.06
N LEU A 28 2.75 7.23 -3.56
CA LEU A 28 2.32 8.50 -4.14
C LEU A 28 1.96 9.56 -3.07
N ILE A 29 1.46 9.10 -1.91
CA ILE A 29 0.98 9.99 -0.85
C ILE A 29 2.05 10.18 0.24
N TYR A 30 2.74 9.09 0.61
CA TYR A 30 3.60 9.07 1.80
C TYR A 30 5.10 8.92 1.48
N GLY A 31 5.47 8.77 0.18
CA GLY A 31 6.87 8.73 -0.24
C GLY A 31 7.57 7.40 0.01
N LEU A 32 6.85 6.26 0.01
CA LEU A 32 7.47 4.94 0.09
C LEU A 32 8.58 4.80 -0.96
N PRO A 33 9.84 4.48 -0.56
CA PRO A 33 11.00 4.52 -1.47
C PRO A 33 11.15 3.24 -2.31
N ARG A 34 10.04 2.63 -2.72
CA ARG A 34 10.02 1.56 -3.71
C ARG A 34 8.94 1.83 -4.75
N TYR A 35 9.10 1.27 -5.94
CA TYR A 35 8.05 1.30 -6.96
C TYR A 35 6.90 0.37 -6.63
N SER A 36 5.77 0.57 -7.29
CA SER A 36 4.58 -0.27 -7.23
C SER A 36 3.99 -0.37 -8.64
N GLU A 37 3.55 -1.56 -9.03
CA GLU A 37 3.12 -1.87 -10.40
C GLU A 37 1.60 -1.87 -10.57
N GLY A 38 0.85 -2.00 -9.48
CA GLY A 38 -0.61 -2.04 -9.47
C GLY A 38 -1.23 -0.89 -8.70
N VAL A 39 -2.55 -0.80 -8.76
CA VAL A 39 -3.36 0.19 -8.05
C VAL A 39 -4.42 -0.54 -7.23
N ASP A 40 -4.39 -0.37 -5.93
CA ASP A 40 -5.26 -1.06 -4.98
C ASP A 40 -6.31 -0.11 -4.41
N TYR A 41 -7.55 -0.60 -4.30
CA TYR A 41 -8.67 0.09 -3.66
C TYR A 41 -9.41 -0.82 -2.69
N ASP A 42 -10.16 -0.22 -1.76
CA ASP A 42 -11.27 -0.86 -1.08
C ASP A 42 -12.59 -0.32 -1.61
N PHE A 43 -13.58 -1.21 -1.76
CA PHE A 43 -14.93 -0.86 -2.16
C PHE A 43 -15.76 -0.40 -0.95
N LEU A 44 -16.47 0.73 -1.08
CA LEU A 44 -17.23 1.34 0.01
C LEU A 44 -18.69 0.82 0.13
N GLY A 45 -19.10 -0.06 -0.79
CA GLY A 45 -20.40 -0.73 -0.67
C GLY A 45 -21.63 0.11 -1.08
N ALA A 46 -21.43 1.28 -1.69
CA ALA A 46 -22.54 2.22 -2.01
C ALA A 46 -23.43 1.77 -3.18
N ILE A 47 -22.96 0.83 -4.00
CA ILE A 47 -23.63 0.35 -5.23
C ILE A 47 -23.39 -1.14 -5.46
N SER A 48 -23.97 -1.71 -6.51
CA SER A 48 -23.65 -3.08 -6.93
C SER A 48 -22.26 -3.18 -7.58
N LEU A 49 -21.59 -4.34 -7.45
CA LEU A 49 -20.30 -4.57 -8.11
C LEU A 49 -20.41 -4.51 -9.65
N GLY A 50 -21.55 -4.92 -10.21
CA GLY A 50 -21.81 -4.83 -11.65
C GLY A 50 -21.85 -3.38 -12.14
N GLU A 51 -22.42 -2.47 -11.36
CA GLU A 51 -22.46 -1.05 -11.67
C GLU A 51 -21.07 -0.42 -11.53
N LEU A 52 -20.31 -0.77 -10.50
CA LEU A 52 -18.93 -0.33 -10.33
C LEU A 52 -18.08 -0.70 -11.55
N ILE A 53 -18.11 -1.97 -11.96
CA ILE A 53 -17.33 -2.46 -13.11
C ILE A 53 -17.74 -1.74 -14.38
N ARG A 54 -19.05 -1.60 -14.62
CA ARG A 54 -19.56 -0.92 -15.82
C ARG A 54 -19.05 0.52 -15.87
N THR A 55 -19.16 1.26 -14.77
CA THR A 55 -18.70 2.65 -14.69
C THR A 55 -17.20 2.78 -14.93
N ILE A 56 -16.40 1.86 -14.39
CA ILE A 56 -14.93 1.82 -14.61
C ILE A 56 -14.62 1.50 -16.07
N LYS A 57 -15.29 0.50 -16.66
CA LYS A 57 -15.09 0.13 -18.07
C LYS A 57 -15.46 1.28 -19.00
N ASP A 58 -16.59 1.92 -18.80
CA ASP A 58 -17.03 3.06 -19.59
C ASP A 58 -16.05 4.24 -19.51
N LEU A 59 -15.48 4.49 -18.33
CA LEU A 59 -14.42 5.48 -18.16
C LEU A 59 -13.20 5.15 -19.03
N PHE A 60 -12.73 3.91 -18.97
CA PHE A 60 -11.50 3.51 -19.68
C PHE A 60 -11.70 3.43 -21.20
N ILE A 61 -12.87 2.97 -21.66
CA ILE A 61 -13.25 3.00 -23.08
C ILE A 61 -13.27 4.43 -23.62
N ARG A 62 -13.90 5.38 -22.88
CA ARG A 62 -13.90 6.82 -23.25
C ARG A 62 -12.51 7.42 -23.33
N ARG A 63 -11.57 6.90 -22.51
CA ARG A 63 -10.15 7.27 -22.52
C ARG A 63 -9.35 6.56 -23.61
N ARG A 64 -9.95 5.64 -24.36
CA ARG A 64 -9.29 4.78 -25.34
C ARG A 64 -8.16 3.94 -24.71
N TRP A 65 -8.33 3.54 -23.45
CA TRP A 65 -7.42 2.63 -22.78
C TRP A 65 -7.86 1.20 -23.01
N GLU A 66 -6.90 0.35 -23.34
CA GLU A 66 -7.18 -1.05 -23.63
C GLU A 66 -7.35 -1.85 -22.34
N ILE A 67 -8.53 -2.48 -22.18
CA ILE A 67 -8.83 -3.38 -21.07
C ILE A 67 -8.49 -4.79 -21.56
N THR A 68 -7.55 -5.45 -20.88
CA THR A 68 -7.13 -6.82 -21.19
C THR A 68 -7.77 -7.87 -20.31
N GLU A 69 -8.17 -7.51 -19.09
CA GLU A 69 -8.91 -8.38 -18.17
C GLU A 69 -9.90 -7.55 -17.37
N ASP A 70 -11.13 -8.08 -17.19
CA ASP A 70 -12.07 -7.63 -16.17
C ASP A 70 -12.75 -8.85 -15.55
N ALA A 71 -12.73 -8.95 -14.23
CA ALA A 71 -13.28 -10.11 -13.52
C ALA A 71 -13.78 -9.74 -12.12
N VAL A 72 -14.87 -10.35 -11.71
CA VAL A 72 -15.29 -10.43 -10.31
C VAL A 72 -14.77 -11.76 -9.76
N LYS A 73 -13.76 -11.68 -8.91
CA LYS A 73 -13.23 -12.82 -8.14
C LYS A 73 -13.85 -12.81 -6.75
N PHE A 74 -13.70 -13.90 -6.01
CA PHE A 74 -14.11 -13.92 -4.61
C PHE A 74 -13.48 -12.76 -3.83
N GLN A 75 -14.31 -11.82 -3.37
CA GLN A 75 -13.91 -10.61 -2.61
C GLN A 75 -12.95 -9.62 -3.33
N THR A 76 -12.88 -9.65 -4.66
CA THR A 76 -12.04 -8.71 -5.40
C THR A 76 -12.61 -8.46 -6.79
N VAL A 77 -12.73 -7.20 -7.18
CA VAL A 77 -12.90 -6.80 -8.59
C VAL A 77 -11.52 -6.52 -9.16
N LEU A 78 -11.24 -7.12 -10.32
CA LEU A 78 -10.00 -6.95 -11.05
C LEU A 78 -10.29 -6.27 -12.38
N VAL A 79 -9.50 -5.26 -12.71
CA VAL A 79 -9.44 -4.68 -14.07
C VAL A 79 -7.96 -4.50 -14.43
N GLU A 80 -7.55 -5.01 -15.60
CA GLU A 80 -6.20 -4.83 -16.10
C GLU A 80 -6.22 -3.98 -17.38
N LEU A 81 -5.34 -2.98 -17.39
CA LEU A 81 -5.13 -2.09 -18.52
C LEU A 81 -3.79 -2.37 -19.18
N ARG A 82 -3.77 -2.41 -20.54
CA ARG A 82 -2.55 -2.46 -21.33
C ARG A 82 -2.28 -1.10 -21.95
N PHE A 83 -1.02 -0.69 -21.89
CA PHE A 83 -0.53 0.52 -22.52
C PHE A 83 0.63 0.19 -23.44
N THR A 84 0.59 0.69 -24.68
CA THR A 84 1.68 0.56 -25.64
C THR A 84 2.74 1.61 -25.35
N GLY A 85 3.96 1.18 -25.03
CA GLY A 85 5.14 2.04 -24.92
C GLY A 85 6.00 1.93 -26.18
N LEU A 86 7.02 2.79 -26.30
CA LEU A 86 7.94 2.79 -27.44
C LEU A 86 8.70 1.46 -27.55
N ASP A 87 9.22 0.95 -26.42
CA ASP A 87 10.06 -0.25 -26.40
C ASP A 87 9.31 -1.50 -25.97
N ARG A 88 8.26 -1.36 -25.17
CA ARG A 88 7.48 -2.48 -24.62
C ARG A 88 6.10 -2.07 -24.16
N ASN A 89 5.18 -3.01 -24.20
CA ASN A 89 3.90 -2.87 -23.51
C ASN A 89 4.07 -2.99 -21.99
N PHE A 90 3.26 -2.28 -21.25
CA PHE A 90 3.18 -2.40 -19.80
C PHE A 90 1.72 -2.49 -19.37
N HIS A 91 1.51 -3.17 -18.25
CA HIS A 91 0.19 -3.44 -17.72
C HIS A 91 0.02 -2.72 -16.37
N ILE A 92 -1.18 -2.21 -16.12
CA ILE A 92 -1.57 -1.69 -14.82
C ILE A 92 -2.76 -2.51 -14.33
N LYS A 93 -2.52 -3.22 -13.22
CA LYS A 93 -3.54 -4.01 -12.56
C LYS A 93 -4.23 -3.16 -11.51
N ILE A 94 -5.55 -3.09 -11.57
CA ILE A 94 -6.41 -2.39 -10.62
C ILE A 94 -7.17 -3.45 -9.83
N GLU A 95 -6.94 -3.51 -8.53
CA GLU A 95 -7.59 -4.45 -7.62
C GLU A 95 -8.48 -3.68 -6.64
N ILE A 96 -9.78 -4.01 -6.60
CA ILE A 96 -10.74 -3.39 -5.70
C ILE A 96 -11.26 -4.48 -4.75
N SER A 97 -10.79 -4.45 -3.50
CA SER A 97 -11.17 -5.41 -2.47
C SER A 97 -12.56 -5.10 -1.91
N THR A 98 -13.37 -6.14 -1.72
CA THR A 98 -14.71 -6.05 -1.11
C THR A 98 -14.76 -6.67 0.30
N ARG A 99 -13.58 -6.94 0.89
CA ARG A 99 -13.45 -7.67 2.17
C ARG A 99 -13.81 -6.84 3.38
N GLU A 100 -13.41 -5.57 3.37
CA GLU A 100 -13.58 -4.67 4.53
C GLU A 100 -14.92 -3.96 4.43
N LYS A 101 -15.65 -3.92 5.54
CA LYS A 101 -16.93 -3.23 5.65
C LYS A 101 -16.83 -1.92 6.45
N GLU A 102 -15.92 -1.89 7.41
CA GLU A 102 -15.68 -0.72 8.25
C GLU A 102 -14.40 -0.02 7.81
N LEU A 103 -14.55 1.01 6.99
CA LEU A 103 -13.44 1.75 6.41
C LEU A 103 -13.42 3.18 6.96
N LYS A 104 -12.25 3.62 7.43
CA LYS A 104 -11.99 5.02 7.74
C LYS A 104 -11.34 5.67 6.54
N THR A 105 -11.98 6.70 5.98
CA THR A 105 -11.55 7.37 4.76
C THR A 105 -11.17 8.82 4.99
N ALA A 106 -10.28 9.34 4.14
CA ALA A 106 -9.88 10.73 4.08
C ALA A 106 -9.69 11.15 2.61
N ILE A 107 -9.65 12.45 2.34
CA ILE A 107 -9.35 12.99 1.02
C ILE A 107 -7.89 13.46 1.01
N PHE A 108 -7.15 13.04 -0.02
CA PHE A 108 -5.79 13.49 -0.28
C PHE A 108 -5.71 14.17 -1.66
N SER A 109 -4.99 15.30 -1.75
CA SER A 109 -4.76 15.97 -3.03
C SER A 109 -3.57 15.37 -3.77
N LEU A 110 -3.82 14.57 -4.79
CA LEU A 110 -2.79 14.02 -5.65
C LEU A 110 -2.59 14.94 -6.87
N ARG A 111 -1.57 15.78 -6.82
CA ARG A 111 -1.27 16.78 -7.88
C ARG A 111 -2.50 17.61 -8.25
N GLY A 112 -3.18 18.16 -7.24
CA GLY A 112 -4.36 19.01 -7.43
C GLY A 112 -5.69 18.27 -7.65
N VAL A 113 -5.68 16.93 -7.71
CA VAL A 113 -6.91 16.13 -7.82
C VAL A 113 -7.24 15.52 -6.45
N PRO A 114 -8.46 15.77 -5.90
CA PRO A 114 -8.91 15.11 -4.68
C PRO A 114 -9.11 13.60 -4.94
N VAL A 115 -8.46 12.78 -4.14
CA VAL A 115 -8.53 11.31 -4.19
C VAL A 115 -9.04 10.82 -2.85
N LEU A 116 -10.12 10.04 -2.85
CA LEU A 116 -10.60 9.35 -1.67
C LEU A 116 -9.64 8.19 -1.34
N THR A 117 -9.10 8.19 -0.14
CA THR A 117 -8.11 7.21 0.35
C THR A 117 -8.50 6.72 1.73
N LEU A 118 -7.84 5.69 2.21
CA LEU A 118 -7.96 5.32 3.62
C LEU A 118 -7.30 6.39 4.50
N GLU A 119 -7.87 6.63 5.68
CA GLU A 119 -7.27 7.49 6.71
C GLU A 119 -5.83 7.02 7.04
N PRO A 120 -4.85 7.92 7.20
CA PRO A 120 -3.44 7.56 7.39
C PRO A 120 -3.20 6.53 8.50
N ALA A 121 -3.72 6.78 9.70
CA ALA A 121 -3.53 5.87 10.84
C ALA A 121 -4.12 4.48 10.56
N PHE A 122 -5.30 4.44 9.93
CA PHE A 122 -5.97 3.20 9.54
C PHE A 122 -5.17 2.44 8.47
N LEU A 123 -4.74 3.12 7.39
CA LEU A 123 -3.95 2.53 6.31
C LEU A 123 -2.64 1.93 6.83
N MET A 124 -1.89 2.69 7.65
CA MET A 124 -0.60 2.26 8.20
C MET A 124 -0.77 1.02 9.09
N THR A 125 -1.76 1.03 9.97
CA THR A 125 -2.04 -0.11 10.87
C THR A 125 -2.48 -1.35 10.09
N LYS A 126 -3.35 -1.22 9.10
CA LYS A 126 -3.76 -2.32 8.22
C LYS A 126 -2.56 -2.94 7.47
N LYS A 127 -1.62 -2.14 7.03
CA LYS A 127 -0.39 -2.62 6.39
C LYS A 127 0.51 -3.39 7.35
N LEU A 128 0.64 -2.96 8.60
CA LEU A 128 1.38 -3.69 9.62
C LEU A 128 0.69 -5.03 9.97
N PHE A 129 -0.64 -5.05 10.01
CA PHE A 129 -1.39 -6.31 10.18
C PHE A 129 -1.17 -7.25 9.00
N THR A 130 -1.19 -6.73 7.76
CA THR A 130 -0.91 -7.52 6.56
C THR A 130 0.49 -8.16 6.61
N PHE A 131 1.49 -7.44 7.13
CA PHE A 131 2.82 -7.99 7.37
C PHE A 131 2.77 -9.16 8.37
N LEU A 132 2.09 -9.01 9.48
CA LEU A 132 1.95 -10.09 10.49
C LEU A 132 1.21 -11.31 9.94
N ASP A 133 0.16 -11.09 9.14
CA ASP A 133 -0.70 -12.16 8.62
C ASP A 133 -0.02 -12.93 7.45
N ARG A 134 0.74 -12.25 6.59
CA ARG A 134 1.23 -12.79 5.31
C ARG A 134 2.75 -12.89 5.23
N GLY A 135 3.47 -11.93 5.78
CA GLY A 135 4.92 -11.88 5.83
C GLY A 135 5.61 -11.89 4.47
N ALA A 136 4.98 -11.40 3.40
CA ALA A 136 5.63 -11.27 2.09
C ALA A 136 6.77 -10.24 2.16
N GLY A 137 7.80 -10.40 1.32
CA GLY A 137 8.96 -9.51 1.34
C GLY A 137 8.62 -8.03 1.16
N ARG A 138 7.60 -7.73 0.33
CA ARG A 138 7.06 -6.36 0.17
C ARG A 138 6.45 -5.82 1.46
N ASP A 139 5.74 -6.66 2.20
CA ASP A 139 5.08 -6.23 3.43
C ASP A 139 6.08 -5.94 4.54
N ILE A 140 7.20 -6.67 4.58
CA ILE A 140 8.31 -6.43 5.51
C ILE A 140 8.94 -5.05 5.25
N PHE A 141 9.21 -4.73 3.98
CA PHE A 141 9.76 -3.43 3.59
C PHE A 141 8.79 -2.28 3.87
N ASP A 142 7.49 -2.46 3.53
CA ASP A 142 6.44 -1.47 3.82
C ASP A 142 6.30 -1.25 5.33
N ALA A 143 6.36 -2.31 6.14
CA ALA A 143 6.28 -2.22 7.61
C ALA A 143 7.46 -1.42 8.21
N TRP A 144 8.68 -1.68 7.73
CA TRP A 144 9.83 -0.85 8.12
C TRP A 144 9.60 0.63 7.79
N PHE A 145 9.17 0.93 6.56
CA PHE A 145 8.90 2.30 6.13
C PHE A 145 7.88 2.97 7.06
N ILE A 146 6.76 2.30 7.34
CA ILE A 146 5.70 2.81 8.21
C ILE A 146 6.22 3.11 9.60
N LEU A 147 6.94 2.18 10.23
CA LEU A 147 7.49 2.39 11.57
C LEU A 147 8.61 3.44 11.61
N ASN A 148 9.29 3.65 10.47
CA ASN A 148 10.32 4.68 10.31
C ASN A 148 9.75 6.09 10.09
N THR A 149 8.48 6.22 9.76
CA THR A 149 7.79 7.51 9.63
C THR A 149 7.24 8.00 10.98
N SER A 150 6.79 9.25 11.01
CA SER A 150 6.10 9.85 12.16
C SER A 150 4.58 9.74 12.06
N TYR A 151 4.05 9.02 11.08
CA TYR A 151 2.62 8.85 10.94
C TYR A 151 2.05 8.06 12.12
N PRO A 152 0.88 8.48 12.66
CA PRO A 152 0.22 7.78 13.76
C PRO A 152 -0.27 6.40 13.31
N LEU A 153 -0.41 5.50 14.29
CA LEU A 153 -1.11 4.24 14.11
C LEU A 153 -2.51 4.34 14.73
N ASP A 154 -3.44 3.53 14.24
CA ASP A 154 -4.78 3.42 14.83
C ASP A 154 -4.72 2.54 16.09
N GLU A 155 -4.61 3.20 17.25
CA GLU A 155 -4.47 2.53 18.54
C GLU A 155 -5.71 1.68 18.86
N VAL A 156 -6.91 2.12 18.47
CA VAL A 156 -8.16 1.36 18.68
C VAL A 156 -8.12 0.02 17.95
N MET A 157 -7.61 0.01 16.71
CA MET A 157 -7.43 -1.24 15.96
C MET A 157 -6.39 -2.15 16.62
N ILE A 158 -5.29 -1.57 17.09
CA ILE A 158 -4.22 -2.33 17.76
C ILE A 158 -4.76 -2.96 19.05
N GLU A 159 -5.44 -2.20 19.87
CA GLU A 159 -6.04 -2.70 21.12
C GLU A 159 -7.10 -3.76 20.87
N LYS A 160 -7.97 -3.57 19.86
CA LYS A 160 -9.00 -4.54 19.49
C LYS A 160 -8.39 -5.89 19.07
N LYS A 161 -7.24 -5.91 18.38
CA LYS A 161 -6.63 -7.15 17.84
C LYS A 161 -5.61 -7.76 18.80
N PHE A 162 -4.86 -6.97 19.56
CA PHE A 162 -3.72 -7.41 20.36
C PHE A 162 -3.88 -7.18 21.87
N GLY A 163 -4.93 -6.48 22.29
CA GLY A 163 -5.18 -6.11 23.69
C GLY A 163 -4.28 -4.98 24.19
N HIS A 164 -3.01 -4.97 23.79
CA HIS A 164 -2.07 -3.95 24.24
C HIS A 164 -1.02 -3.63 23.17
N ARG A 165 -0.62 -2.36 23.06
CA ARG A 165 0.39 -1.87 22.11
C ARG A 165 1.72 -2.62 22.19
N THR A 166 2.19 -2.96 23.40
CA THR A 166 3.44 -3.69 23.59
C THR A 166 3.38 -5.09 22.97
N VAL A 167 2.25 -5.79 23.12
CA VAL A 167 2.03 -7.12 22.53
C VAL A 167 2.09 -7.06 20.99
N PHE A 168 1.48 -6.03 20.41
CA PHE A 168 1.55 -5.79 18.97
C PHE A 168 3.00 -5.59 18.48
N PHE A 169 3.80 -4.74 19.16
CA PHE A 169 5.20 -4.54 18.78
C PHE A 169 6.08 -5.76 19.02
N GLN A 170 5.80 -6.55 20.05
CA GLN A 170 6.46 -7.86 20.27
C GLN A 170 6.16 -8.83 19.14
N ALA A 171 4.90 -8.89 18.64
CA ALA A 171 4.54 -9.70 17.49
C ALA A 171 5.29 -9.26 16.21
N LEU A 172 5.41 -7.94 15.98
CA LEU A 172 6.21 -7.41 14.87
C LEU A 172 7.70 -7.80 15.00
N LEU A 173 8.27 -7.71 16.20
CA LEU A 173 9.66 -8.10 16.45
C LEU A 173 9.89 -9.58 16.14
N GLN A 174 9.01 -10.45 16.62
CA GLN A 174 9.06 -11.89 16.32
C GLN A 174 8.94 -12.18 14.82
N ALA A 175 8.06 -11.47 14.11
CA ALA A 175 7.91 -11.62 12.67
C ALA A 175 9.18 -11.19 11.91
N VAL A 176 9.83 -10.08 12.32
CA VAL A 176 11.09 -9.62 11.72
C VAL A 176 12.26 -10.56 12.05
N GLN A 177 12.28 -11.19 13.23
CA GLN A 177 13.32 -12.19 13.58
C GLN A 177 13.27 -13.42 12.67
N LYS A 178 12.10 -13.78 12.14
CA LYS A 178 11.90 -14.87 11.19
C LYS A 178 12.08 -14.45 9.72
N ALA A 179 12.31 -13.17 9.46
CA ALA A 179 12.44 -12.64 8.11
C ALA A 179 13.81 -12.95 7.51
N ASP A 180 13.85 -13.10 6.18
CA ASP A 180 15.05 -13.33 5.40
C ASP A 180 15.23 -12.25 4.32
N SER A 181 16.44 -11.67 4.26
CA SER A 181 16.82 -10.66 3.27
C SER A 181 16.69 -11.16 1.83
N LYS A 182 16.96 -12.45 1.57
CA LYS A 182 16.80 -13.04 0.23
C LYS A 182 15.34 -13.01 -0.21
N ARG A 183 14.39 -13.34 0.70
CA ARG A 183 12.96 -13.25 0.43
C ARG A 183 12.53 -11.83 0.14
N ILE A 184 13.00 -10.86 0.94
CA ILE A 184 12.70 -9.43 0.72
C ILE A 184 13.17 -9.01 -0.67
N LEU A 185 14.41 -9.33 -1.05
CA LEU A 185 14.97 -8.97 -2.37
C LEU A 185 14.28 -9.68 -3.53
N ARG A 186 13.89 -10.93 -3.37
CA ARG A 186 13.11 -11.65 -4.38
C ARG A 186 11.80 -10.92 -4.70
N ASP A 187 11.09 -10.45 -3.66
CA ASP A 187 9.76 -9.86 -3.79
C ASP A 187 9.80 -8.34 -4.12
N THR A 188 10.92 -7.66 -3.81
CA THR A 188 11.04 -6.20 -3.96
C THR A 188 12.21 -5.74 -4.84
N GLY A 189 13.19 -6.59 -5.13
CA GLY A 189 14.46 -6.17 -5.73
C GLY A 189 14.33 -5.41 -7.05
N LYS A 190 13.34 -5.76 -7.90
CA LYS A 190 13.05 -5.05 -9.15
C LYS A 190 12.43 -3.64 -8.90
N LEU A 191 11.88 -3.42 -7.72
CA LEU A 191 11.16 -2.21 -7.33
C LEU A 191 12.04 -1.22 -6.54
N LEU A 192 13.29 -1.57 -6.28
CA LEU A 192 14.23 -0.83 -5.46
C LEU A 192 15.42 -0.32 -6.29
N ASN A 193 15.95 0.84 -5.89
CA ASN A 193 17.24 1.32 -6.40
C ASN A 193 18.41 0.45 -5.88
N PRO A 194 19.63 0.58 -6.46
CA PRO A 194 20.80 -0.21 -6.06
C PRO A 194 21.19 -0.06 -4.58
N ASP A 195 21.11 1.15 -4.02
CA ASP A 195 21.51 1.44 -2.64
C ASP A 195 20.58 0.75 -1.63
N LEU A 196 19.28 0.81 -1.85
CA LEU A 196 18.30 0.10 -1.03
C LEU A 196 18.46 -1.41 -1.13
N ARG A 197 18.78 -1.94 -2.32
CA ARG A 197 19.07 -3.37 -2.48
C ARG A 197 20.31 -3.79 -1.69
N ASN A 198 21.38 -2.97 -1.71
CA ASN A 198 22.57 -3.24 -0.94
C ASN A 198 22.30 -3.18 0.57
N TRP A 199 21.60 -2.16 1.02
CA TRP A 199 21.19 -2.02 2.42
C TRP A 199 20.35 -3.21 2.92
N ILE A 200 19.42 -3.73 2.11
CA ILE A 200 18.64 -4.93 2.47
C ILE A 200 19.54 -6.14 2.63
N LYS A 201 20.61 -6.27 1.83
CA LYS A 201 21.57 -7.38 1.95
C LYS A 201 22.38 -7.31 3.23
N THR A 202 22.72 -6.10 3.70
CA THR A 202 23.76 -5.90 4.73
C THR A 202 23.22 -5.63 6.12
N SER A 203 22.28 -4.68 6.27
CA SER A 203 21.91 -4.16 7.59
C SER A 203 20.42 -3.99 7.86
N PHE A 204 19.57 -4.04 6.83
CA PHE A 204 18.14 -3.75 6.93
C PHE A 204 17.44 -4.47 8.09
N LEU A 205 17.61 -5.78 8.23
CA LEU A 205 16.94 -6.56 9.27
C LEU A 205 17.41 -6.17 10.67
N CYS A 206 18.70 -5.84 10.82
CA CYS A 206 19.25 -5.36 12.09
C CYS A 206 18.66 -3.99 12.45
N ASP A 207 18.64 -3.06 11.48
CA ASP A 207 18.10 -1.72 11.68
C ASP A 207 16.60 -1.78 11.96
N PHE A 208 15.87 -2.68 11.31
CA PHE A 208 14.43 -2.84 11.53
C PHE A 208 14.13 -3.41 12.93
N LYS A 209 14.88 -4.41 13.40
CA LYS A 209 14.76 -4.92 14.77
C LYS A 209 14.98 -3.83 15.80
N ARG A 210 16.07 -3.07 15.69
CA ARG A 210 16.39 -1.95 16.58
C ARG A 210 15.26 -0.90 16.59
N LEU A 211 14.68 -0.62 15.42
CA LEU A 211 13.56 0.30 15.28
C LEU A 211 12.35 -0.15 16.10
N ILE A 212 12.01 -1.43 16.06
CA ILE A 212 10.88 -1.99 16.81
C ILE A 212 11.19 -2.00 18.30
N GLU A 213 12.40 -2.39 18.71
CA GLU A 213 12.83 -2.38 20.11
C GLU A 213 12.75 -0.97 20.74
N MET A 214 13.13 0.07 19.99
CA MET A 214 12.94 1.46 20.43
C MET A 214 11.46 1.83 20.61
N LYS A 215 10.56 1.28 19.77
CA LYS A 215 9.11 1.51 19.90
C LYS A 215 8.52 0.78 21.11
N ILE A 216 9.06 -0.37 21.50
CA ILE A 216 8.68 -1.11 22.72
C ILE A 216 9.18 -0.36 23.97
N GLY A 217 10.42 0.12 23.96
CA GLY A 217 11.05 0.78 25.10
C GLY A 217 10.62 2.24 25.36
N GLY A 218 9.72 2.80 24.55
CA GLY A 218 9.11 4.12 24.79
C GLY A 218 10.05 5.34 24.67
N ARG A 219 11.26 5.20 24.11
CA ARG A 219 12.18 6.34 23.94
C ARG A 219 11.91 7.10 22.62
N PRO A 220 11.76 8.44 22.62
CA PRO A 220 11.67 9.23 21.41
C PRO A 220 12.98 9.15 20.62
N ARG A 221 12.90 9.11 19.29
CA ARG A 221 14.07 9.10 18.39
C ARG A 221 14.84 10.40 18.44
N PRO A 222 16.19 10.35 18.38
CA PRO A 222 16.95 11.44 17.83
C PRO A 222 16.74 11.47 16.32
N SER A 223 16.29 12.63 15.83
CA SER A 223 16.18 12.93 14.40
C SER A 223 17.57 13.02 13.79
N LYS A 224 18.06 12.01 13.07
CA LYS A 224 19.18 12.17 12.14
C LYS A 224 19.20 11.10 11.05
N ASN A 225 19.42 11.61 9.85
CA ASN A 225 19.71 10.95 8.57
C ASN A 225 18.51 10.51 7.73
N ARG A 226 17.95 11.51 7.00
CA ARG A 226 17.32 11.25 5.70
C ARG A 226 18.45 11.04 4.68
N PRO A 227 18.48 9.98 3.88
CA PRO A 227 19.18 10.04 2.61
C PRO A 227 18.47 11.11 1.78
N ARG A 228 19.25 12.08 1.30
CA ARG A 228 18.76 13.14 0.41
C ARG A 228 18.24 12.48 -0.87
N SER A 229 17.05 12.91 -1.28
CA SER A 229 16.39 12.63 -2.55
C SER A 229 17.24 12.97 -3.75
#